data_917af30458c738e8b0fc459b55bdee9e
#
_entry.id   917af30458c738e8b0fc459b55bdee9e
#
_cell.length_a   1.000
_cell.length_b   1.000
_cell.length_c   1.000
_cell.angle_alpha   90.00
_cell.angle_beta   90.00
_cell.angle_gamma   90.00
#
_symmetry.space_group_name_H-M   'P 1'
#
loop_
_entity.id
_entity.type
_entity.pdbx_description
1 polymer ?
#
loop_
_entity_poly.entity_id
_entity_poly.type
_entity_poly.pdbx_seq_one_letter_code
_entity_poly.pdbx_strand_id
1 'polypeptide(L)'
;MRRSARAFGKTGFWVLAGLALTVGAFLIWRLGHPVYDVVIEWGRVYDGERMLPFGSGVAVRQGLVSRTGFVFGLRAKRRINAWGKVVSPGFIDTHAHVEASVTPGRPFRAPNFVLMGVTTVITGNCGTSAADIGGFLQGLEKAGGHVNLATLAGHNTIRDLVLGRRLKASEADLESMAERLEKALEAGAFGLSSGLEYHPGIHATEAELVRLARVAARRDRIYVTHLRNEGVECESALDEALRTAKAAGVRLHVSHLKIAAPSSWERMGAVLEKLRAARRAGLTISQDVYLYGASSTSLDIVLPEQHRNLAAVRPRLTDRRFREDLIRQMAARLARQGFPDCSHMVVAYASNPAFRGRTIPEIAASISPLLRKEPWRMEKGDAPGISSELRLELETVLYLLWRGGAQMIYHAMKEENLEAILRDPFTMIGSDSSVRTRSMATSHPRGSGNCARLLAKYVREKGVLDLPEALRRLTSLPADTFRIHGRGRLRPGYAADIVIFDPARVEDRATYEAPLEPPAGISHVLVNGVSVVEHGRLDSVFPGKPLRAGNQNQIGSRRIPSARRTSTASD
;
A
#
# COMPACT_ATOMS: atom_id res chain seq x y z
N MET A 1 51.63 19.80 -57.91
CA MET A 1 51.43 18.84 -56.81
C MET A 1 51.88 19.27 -55.38
N ARG A 2 52.47 20.46 -55.13
CA ARG A 2 52.95 20.88 -53.80
C ARG A 2 52.03 21.79 -53.00
N ARG A 3 50.85 22.21 -53.50
CA ARG A 3 49.86 23.06 -52.76
C ARG A 3 48.77 22.27 -52.02
N SER A 4 48.48 21.01 -52.34
CA SER A 4 47.46 20.17 -51.68
C SER A 4 47.90 19.56 -50.34
N ALA A 5 49.22 19.30 -50.16
CA ALA A 5 49.74 18.69 -48.91
C ALA A 5 49.72 19.64 -47.71
N ARG A 6 49.82 20.99 -47.95
CA ARG A 6 49.79 22.00 -46.86
C ARG A 6 48.39 22.32 -46.31
N ALA A 7 47.37 22.14 -47.12
CA ALA A 7 45.97 22.37 -46.67
C ALA A 7 45.52 21.21 -45.74
N PHE A 8 45.85 19.97 -46.06
CA PHE A 8 45.53 18.81 -45.21
C PHE A 8 46.21 18.87 -43.83
N GLY A 9 47.46 19.36 -43.73
CA GLY A 9 48.16 19.49 -42.47
C GLY A 9 47.55 20.53 -41.50
N LYS A 10 47.06 21.66 -42.02
CA LYS A 10 46.41 22.70 -41.19
C LYS A 10 45.05 22.25 -40.69
N THR A 11 44.23 21.63 -41.54
CA THR A 11 42.91 21.11 -41.15
C THR A 11 43.04 20.00 -40.12
N GLY A 12 43.97 19.07 -40.31
CA GLY A 12 44.29 18.03 -39.31
C GLY A 12 44.74 18.57 -37.97
N PHE A 13 45.57 19.62 -37.96
CA PHE A 13 46.03 20.31 -36.74
C PHE A 13 44.84 20.90 -35.94
N TRP A 14 43.94 21.61 -36.59
CA TRP A 14 42.79 22.22 -35.94
C TRP A 14 41.76 21.18 -35.42
N VAL A 15 41.60 20.05 -36.12
CA VAL A 15 40.78 18.91 -35.63
C VAL A 15 41.40 18.28 -34.39
N LEU A 16 42.70 18.04 -34.39
CA LEU A 16 43.40 17.50 -33.21
C LEU A 16 43.42 18.48 -32.03
N ALA A 17 43.64 19.76 -32.26
CA ALA A 17 43.56 20.81 -31.25
C ALA A 17 42.13 20.94 -30.66
N GLY A 18 41.11 20.90 -31.49
CA GLY A 18 39.71 20.84 -31.04
C GLY A 18 39.38 19.60 -30.20
N LEU A 19 39.89 18.44 -30.64
CA LEU A 19 39.73 17.19 -29.87
C LEU A 19 40.45 17.26 -28.52
N ALA A 20 41.67 17.79 -28.48
CA ALA A 20 42.45 17.96 -27.25
C ALA A 20 41.76 18.92 -26.25
N LEU A 21 41.21 20.05 -26.76
CA LEU A 21 40.45 21.00 -25.95
C LEU A 21 39.16 20.39 -25.39
N THR A 22 38.43 19.63 -26.20
CA THR A 22 37.20 18.94 -25.73
C THR A 22 37.52 17.84 -24.70
N VAL A 23 38.58 17.06 -24.91
CA VAL A 23 39.06 16.08 -23.95
C VAL A 23 39.55 16.76 -22.66
N GLY A 24 40.31 17.86 -22.78
CA GLY A 24 40.76 18.64 -21.63
C GLY A 24 39.60 19.22 -20.81
N ALA A 25 38.61 19.84 -21.51
CA ALA A 25 37.41 20.34 -20.85
C ALA A 25 36.60 19.24 -20.18
N PHE A 26 36.48 18.08 -20.82
CA PHE A 26 35.81 16.92 -20.22
C PHE A 26 36.55 16.37 -19.00
N LEU A 27 37.89 16.33 -19.03
CA LEU A 27 38.68 15.91 -17.88
C LEU A 27 38.58 16.89 -16.71
N ILE A 28 38.64 18.21 -16.97
CA ILE A 28 38.43 19.24 -15.96
C ILE A 28 37.04 19.14 -15.36
N TRP A 29 36.01 19.01 -16.19
CA TRP A 29 34.64 18.78 -15.74
C TRP A 29 34.52 17.54 -14.86
N ARG A 30 35.09 16.40 -15.30
CA ARG A 30 35.09 15.14 -14.56
C ARG A 30 35.82 15.21 -13.21
N LEU A 31 36.97 15.87 -13.17
CA LEU A 31 37.77 16.04 -11.94
C LEU A 31 37.13 17.02 -10.96
N GLY A 32 36.39 18.01 -11.45
CA GLY A 32 35.64 18.97 -10.64
C GLY A 32 34.41 18.38 -9.95
N HIS A 33 33.95 17.18 -10.36
CA HIS A 33 32.82 16.52 -9.73
C HIS A 33 33.26 15.52 -8.65
N PRO A 34 32.48 15.40 -7.54
CA PRO A 34 32.78 14.42 -6.50
C PRO A 34 32.64 12.98 -7.02
N VAL A 35 33.20 12.03 -6.28
CA VAL A 35 32.92 10.60 -6.51
C VAL A 35 31.53 10.28 -5.96
N TYR A 36 30.67 9.74 -6.80
CA TYR A 36 29.32 9.31 -6.43
C TYR A 36 29.36 7.86 -5.89
N ASP A 37 28.41 7.51 -5.03
CA ASP A 37 28.31 6.13 -4.53
C ASP A 37 27.77 5.22 -5.63
N VAL A 38 26.69 5.66 -6.32
CA VAL A 38 26.09 4.94 -7.45
C VAL A 38 25.79 5.93 -8.57
N VAL A 39 26.08 5.53 -9.82
CA VAL A 39 25.59 6.21 -11.03
C VAL A 39 24.79 5.19 -11.86
N ILE A 40 23.54 5.52 -12.16
CA ILE A 40 22.63 4.75 -13.00
C ILE A 40 22.58 5.42 -14.36
N GLU A 41 22.90 4.69 -15.42
CA GLU A 41 23.07 5.23 -16.77
C GLU A 41 22.20 4.49 -17.79
N TRP A 42 21.90 5.15 -18.91
CA TRP A 42 21.26 4.58 -20.10
C TRP A 42 19.83 4.11 -19.91
N GLY A 43 19.16 4.49 -18.81
CA GLY A 43 17.77 4.16 -18.58
C GLY A 43 16.80 5.21 -19.15
N ARG A 44 15.53 4.84 -19.27
CA ARG A 44 14.40 5.76 -19.41
C ARG A 44 14.04 6.27 -18.02
N VAL A 45 14.46 7.48 -17.66
CA VAL A 45 14.28 8.02 -16.31
C VAL A 45 12.92 8.71 -16.20
N TYR A 46 12.10 8.27 -15.24
CA TYR A 46 10.93 8.98 -14.73
C TYR A 46 11.31 9.69 -13.43
N ASP A 47 11.24 11.03 -13.39
CA ASP A 47 11.72 11.81 -12.24
C ASP A 47 10.69 11.97 -11.10
N GLY A 48 9.50 11.43 -11.28
CA GLY A 48 8.34 11.58 -10.38
C GLY A 48 7.28 12.55 -10.91
N GLU A 49 7.55 13.23 -12.04
CA GLU A 49 6.62 14.13 -12.72
C GLU A 49 6.54 13.85 -14.22
N ARG A 50 7.67 13.50 -14.84
CA ARG A 50 7.75 13.26 -16.29
C ARG A 50 8.85 12.29 -16.66
N MET A 51 8.74 11.72 -17.84
CA MET A 51 9.86 11.00 -18.47
C MET A 51 10.91 12.02 -18.94
N LEU A 52 12.15 11.80 -18.55
CA LEU A 52 13.27 12.63 -18.98
C LEU A 52 13.75 12.23 -20.39
N PRO A 53 14.48 13.12 -21.09
CA PRO A 53 15.08 12.80 -22.40
C PRO A 53 15.94 11.54 -22.35
N PHE A 54 16.05 10.86 -23.50
CA PHE A 54 16.94 9.70 -23.65
C PHE A 54 18.39 10.04 -23.27
N GLY A 55 19.10 9.10 -22.64
CA GLY A 55 20.46 9.31 -22.14
C GLY A 55 20.54 9.95 -20.76
N SER A 56 19.38 10.27 -20.15
CA SER A 56 19.34 10.70 -18.75
C SER A 56 19.73 9.56 -17.82
N GLY A 57 20.22 9.91 -16.62
CA GLY A 57 20.56 8.99 -15.56
C GLY A 57 20.39 9.62 -14.18
N VAL A 58 20.80 8.89 -13.15
CA VAL A 58 20.71 9.31 -11.74
C VAL A 58 22.05 9.07 -11.06
N ALA A 59 22.59 10.10 -10.39
CA ALA A 59 23.78 9.97 -9.54
C ALA A 59 23.38 10.09 -8.06
N VAL A 60 23.82 9.12 -7.27
CA VAL A 60 23.52 8.98 -5.84
C VAL A 60 24.77 9.21 -5.02
N ARG A 61 24.66 9.98 -3.95
CA ARG A 61 25.73 10.23 -2.99
C ARG A 61 25.15 10.34 -1.57
N GLN A 62 25.75 9.63 -0.62
CA GLN A 62 25.35 9.65 0.79
C GLN A 62 23.86 9.35 1.01
N GLY A 63 23.31 8.40 0.25
CA GLY A 63 21.91 8.00 0.35
C GLY A 63 20.91 8.93 -0.31
N LEU A 64 21.36 10.03 -0.93
CA LEU A 64 20.52 11.03 -1.58
C LEU A 64 20.75 11.03 -3.10
N VAL A 65 19.69 11.38 -3.84
CA VAL A 65 19.81 11.77 -5.23
C VAL A 65 20.64 13.07 -5.26
N SER A 66 21.77 13.04 -5.92
CA SER A 66 22.66 14.20 -6.05
C SER A 66 22.48 14.90 -7.40
N ARG A 67 22.16 14.11 -8.44
CA ARG A 67 21.93 14.64 -9.79
C ARG A 67 20.97 13.73 -10.55
N THR A 68 20.12 14.32 -11.35
CA THR A 68 19.26 13.64 -12.33
C THR A 68 19.42 14.33 -13.68
N GLY A 69 19.40 13.58 -14.77
CA GLY A 69 19.65 14.07 -16.13
C GLY A 69 21.00 13.60 -16.65
N PHE A 70 21.85 14.50 -17.15
CA PHE A 70 23.16 14.14 -17.71
C PHE A 70 24.13 13.69 -16.62
N VAL A 71 24.53 12.40 -16.65
CA VAL A 71 25.43 11.76 -15.67
C VAL A 71 26.62 11.05 -16.34
N PHE A 72 26.69 11.09 -17.66
CA PHE A 72 27.76 10.45 -18.41
C PHE A 72 29.14 10.97 -17.99
N GLY A 73 30.11 10.08 -17.80
CA GLY A 73 31.47 10.44 -17.41
C GLY A 73 31.68 10.81 -15.93
N LEU A 74 30.63 10.92 -15.10
CA LEU A 74 30.78 11.15 -13.66
C LEU A 74 31.57 10.00 -13.02
N ARG A 75 32.41 10.32 -12.01
CA ARG A 75 33.17 9.32 -11.24
C ARG A 75 32.22 8.63 -10.24
N ALA A 76 32.21 7.30 -10.20
CA ALA A 76 31.36 6.55 -9.29
C ALA A 76 32.09 5.34 -8.73
N LYS A 77 31.79 4.96 -7.48
CA LYS A 77 32.21 3.70 -6.88
C LYS A 77 31.54 2.51 -7.58
N ARG A 78 30.29 2.71 -7.98
CA ARG A 78 29.47 1.69 -8.65
C ARG A 78 28.68 2.30 -9.81
N ARG A 79 28.54 1.52 -10.90
CA ARG A 79 27.71 1.87 -12.05
C ARG A 79 26.64 0.81 -12.28
N ILE A 80 25.44 1.26 -12.60
CA ILE A 80 24.32 0.38 -12.98
C ILE A 80 23.90 0.77 -14.41
N ASN A 81 24.05 -0.16 -15.33
CA ASN A 81 23.55 0.00 -16.69
C ASN A 81 22.05 -0.34 -16.73
N ALA A 82 21.24 0.64 -17.03
CA ALA A 82 19.78 0.51 -17.14
C ALA A 82 19.29 0.53 -18.60
N TRP A 83 20.14 0.16 -19.57
CA TRP A 83 19.75 0.09 -20.98
C TRP A 83 18.51 -0.77 -21.18
N GLY A 84 17.52 -0.25 -21.93
CA GLY A 84 16.23 -0.90 -22.16
C GLY A 84 15.26 -0.89 -20.97
N LYS A 85 15.67 -0.33 -19.83
CA LYS A 85 14.89 -0.31 -18.60
C LYS A 85 14.37 1.07 -18.25
N VAL A 86 13.38 1.10 -17.37
CA VAL A 86 12.87 2.31 -16.72
C VAL A 86 13.55 2.47 -15.37
N VAL A 87 13.97 3.69 -15.07
CA VAL A 87 14.47 4.12 -13.76
C VAL A 87 13.43 5.07 -13.17
N SER A 88 12.85 4.70 -12.04
CA SER A 88 11.76 5.42 -11.38
C SER A 88 12.11 5.68 -9.91
N PRO A 89 11.49 6.68 -9.26
CA PRO A 89 11.46 6.71 -7.80
C PRO A 89 10.94 5.37 -7.26
N GLY A 90 11.36 5.01 -6.06
CA GLY A 90 10.86 3.83 -5.35
C GLY A 90 9.36 3.92 -5.11
N PHE A 91 8.66 2.79 -5.24
CA PHE A 91 7.21 2.73 -5.08
C PHE A 91 6.82 2.92 -3.62
N ILE A 92 5.69 3.57 -3.40
CA ILE A 92 5.08 3.82 -2.08
C ILE A 92 3.76 3.05 -2.03
N ASP A 93 3.71 2.04 -1.19
CA ASP A 93 2.48 1.29 -0.91
C ASP A 93 1.65 2.05 0.13
N THR A 94 0.48 2.52 -0.27
CA THR A 94 -0.39 3.36 0.56
C THR A 94 -1.16 2.60 1.62
N HIS A 95 -1.24 1.27 1.48
CA HIS A 95 -2.08 0.45 2.32
C HIS A 95 -1.43 -0.88 2.68
N ALA A 96 -0.86 -0.95 3.87
CA ALA A 96 -0.22 -2.16 4.39
C ALA A 96 -0.61 -2.41 5.86
N HIS A 97 -0.43 -3.67 6.29
CA HIS A 97 -0.67 -4.15 7.66
C HIS A 97 0.57 -4.91 8.15
N VAL A 98 1.62 -4.16 8.52
CA VAL A 98 2.93 -4.75 8.83
C VAL A 98 3.34 -4.64 10.30
N GLU A 99 2.47 -4.10 11.17
CA GLU A 99 2.76 -3.82 12.58
C GLU A 99 3.28 -5.03 13.31
N ALA A 100 2.60 -6.17 13.17
CA ALA A 100 2.97 -7.44 13.81
C ALA A 100 4.33 -8.01 13.34
N SER A 101 4.86 -7.52 12.21
CA SER A 101 6.12 -7.96 11.63
C SER A 101 7.32 -7.10 12.05
N VAL A 102 7.07 -5.97 12.71
CA VAL A 102 8.11 -5.09 13.26
C VAL A 102 8.38 -5.50 14.70
N THR A 103 9.48 -6.22 14.90
CA THR A 103 9.89 -6.70 16.23
C THR A 103 11.01 -5.81 16.76
N PRO A 104 10.92 -5.28 17.99
CA PRO A 104 11.99 -4.48 18.58
C PRO A 104 13.34 -5.22 18.58
N GLY A 105 14.40 -4.51 18.19
CA GLY A 105 15.78 -5.06 18.14
C GLY A 105 16.05 -6.02 16.98
N ARG A 106 15.11 -6.25 16.08
CA ARG A 106 15.31 -7.07 14.87
C ARG A 106 15.05 -6.25 13.62
N PRO A 107 15.82 -6.44 12.52
CA PRO A 107 15.57 -5.78 11.25
C PRO A 107 14.18 -6.12 10.71
N PHE A 108 13.47 -5.11 10.23
CA PHE A 108 12.18 -5.29 9.59
C PHE A 108 12.34 -5.93 8.21
N ARG A 109 12.04 -7.20 8.13
CA ARG A 109 12.12 -7.99 6.90
C ARG A 109 10.79 -7.91 6.15
N ALA A 110 10.80 -7.33 4.95
CA ALA A 110 9.64 -7.15 4.09
C ALA A 110 9.95 -7.60 2.64
N PRO A 111 10.29 -8.89 2.41
CA PRO A 111 10.75 -9.36 1.12
C PRO A 111 9.70 -9.18 0.02
N ASN A 112 8.44 -9.48 0.29
CA ASN A 112 7.36 -9.36 -0.66
C ASN A 112 7.15 -7.93 -1.16
N PHE A 113 7.32 -6.91 -0.30
CA PHE A 113 7.20 -5.50 -0.68
C PHE A 113 8.37 -5.05 -1.55
N VAL A 114 9.61 -5.27 -1.09
CA VAL A 114 10.78 -4.75 -1.79
C VAL A 114 10.99 -5.45 -3.14
N LEU A 115 10.64 -6.72 -3.27
CA LEU A 115 10.69 -7.44 -4.55
C LEU A 115 9.65 -6.91 -5.56
N MET A 116 8.54 -6.30 -5.11
CA MET A 116 7.60 -5.56 -5.97
C MET A 116 8.08 -4.15 -6.37
N GLY A 117 9.26 -3.71 -5.90
CA GLY A 117 9.75 -2.33 -6.11
C GLY A 117 9.30 -1.35 -5.04
N VAL A 118 8.59 -1.79 -4.01
CA VAL A 118 8.16 -0.93 -2.90
C VAL A 118 9.37 -0.59 -2.03
N THR A 119 9.59 0.69 -1.82
CA THR A 119 10.67 1.22 -0.96
C THR A 119 10.13 1.89 0.30
N THR A 120 8.83 2.19 0.32
CA THR A 120 8.13 2.79 1.46
C THR A 120 6.76 2.15 1.60
N VAL A 121 6.41 1.73 2.81
CA VAL A 121 5.06 1.25 3.17
C VAL A 121 4.40 2.21 4.14
N ILE A 122 3.08 2.41 3.98
CA ILE A 122 2.22 3.11 4.93
C ILE A 122 1.38 2.07 5.64
N THR A 123 1.57 1.93 6.95
CA THR A 123 0.86 0.97 7.80
C THR A 123 -0.03 1.70 8.82
N GLY A 124 -0.70 0.98 9.72
CA GLY A 124 -1.67 1.59 10.63
C GLY A 124 -3.03 1.80 9.97
N ASN A 125 -3.33 1.07 8.92
CA ASN A 125 -4.56 1.18 8.14
C ASN A 125 -5.76 0.46 8.81
N CYS A 126 -6.96 0.68 8.29
CA CYS A 126 -8.22 0.04 8.72
C CYS A 126 -8.45 0.14 10.24
N GLY A 127 -8.04 1.23 10.86
CA GLY A 127 -8.22 1.49 12.28
C GLY A 127 -7.27 0.71 13.22
N THR A 128 -6.39 -0.12 12.70
CA THR A 128 -5.47 -0.95 13.50
C THR A 128 -4.04 -0.42 13.38
N SER A 129 -3.39 -0.12 14.49
CA SER A 129 -2.01 0.36 14.54
C SER A 129 -1.27 -0.17 15.77
N ALA A 130 0.03 0.10 15.86
CA ALA A 130 0.74 -0.03 17.13
C ALA A 130 0.09 0.87 18.20
N ALA A 131 -0.04 0.36 19.43
CA ALA A 131 -0.59 1.14 20.56
C ALA A 131 0.33 2.28 20.97
N ASP A 132 1.64 2.05 20.93
CA ASP A 132 2.71 3.06 21.14
C ASP A 132 3.43 3.31 19.80
N ILE A 133 3.01 4.37 19.11
CA ILE A 133 3.61 4.78 17.83
C ILE A 133 5.06 5.21 18.01
N GLY A 134 5.38 5.90 19.11
CA GLY A 134 6.74 6.39 19.40
C GLY A 134 7.74 5.24 19.54
N GLY A 135 7.42 4.29 20.41
CA GLY A 135 8.23 3.09 20.63
C GLY A 135 8.33 2.20 19.40
N PHE A 136 7.24 2.05 18.64
CA PHE A 136 7.21 1.33 17.38
C PHE A 136 8.20 1.89 16.35
N LEU A 137 8.16 3.20 16.10
CA LEU A 137 9.08 3.86 15.17
C LEU A 137 10.53 3.84 15.67
N GLN A 138 10.75 4.01 16.99
CA GLN A 138 12.08 3.94 17.58
C GLN A 138 12.70 2.53 17.43
N GLY A 139 11.89 1.48 17.55
CA GLY A 139 12.32 0.10 17.33
C GLY A 139 12.89 -0.10 15.94
N LEU A 140 12.21 0.42 14.91
CA LEU A 140 12.68 0.35 13.53
C LEU A 140 13.92 1.23 13.29
N GLU A 141 14.02 2.39 13.92
CA GLU A 141 15.17 3.30 13.76
C GLU A 141 16.48 2.65 14.19
N LYS A 142 16.45 1.84 15.24
CA LYS A 142 17.62 1.10 15.75
C LYS A 142 17.98 -0.11 14.90
N ALA A 143 16.99 -0.81 14.36
CA ALA A 143 17.18 -2.09 13.69
C ALA A 143 17.27 -2.00 12.16
N GLY A 144 16.69 -0.95 11.56
CA GLY A 144 16.55 -0.80 10.11
C GLY A 144 15.50 -1.75 9.50
N GLY A 145 15.28 -1.63 8.19
CA GLY A 145 14.35 -2.47 7.45
C GLY A 145 14.71 -2.63 5.97
N HIS A 146 14.09 -3.58 5.28
CA HIS A 146 14.19 -3.66 3.82
C HIS A 146 13.57 -2.42 3.15
N VAL A 147 12.53 -1.84 3.74
CA VAL A 147 11.79 -0.69 3.22
C VAL A 147 11.63 0.37 4.31
N ASN A 148 11.40 1.61 3.92
CA ASN A 148 10.99 2.68 4.83
C ASN A 148 9.55 2.43 5.30
N LEU A 149 9.22 2.94 6.50
CA LEU A 149 7.92 2.72 7.10
C LEU A 149 7.34 4.04 7.63
N ALA A 150 6.16 4.40 7.14
CA ALA A 150 5.27 5.40 7.68
C ALA A 150 4.08 4.71 8.37
N THR A 151 3.49 5.33 9.39
CA THR A 151 2.34 4.76 10.10
C THR A 151 1.24 5.77 10.31
N LEU A 152 0.01 5.28 10.39
CA LEU A 152 -1.18 5.99 10.85
C LEU A 152 -1.48 5.62 12.29
N ALA A 153 -2.26 6.44 12.98
CA ALA A 153 -2.83 6.11 14.28
C ALA A 153 -4.21 5.46 14.09
N GLY A 154 -4.37 4.25 14.54
CA GLY A 154 -5.59 3.47 14.34
C GLY A 154 -6.68 3.83 15.34
N HIS A 155 -7.84 4.27 14.84
CA HIS A 155 -9.03 4.58 15.64
C HIS A 155 -9.50 3.36 16.47
N ASN A 156 -9.57 2.18 15.83
CA ASN A 156 -10.03 0.96 16.51
C ASN A 156 -9.09 0.58 17.66
N THR A 157 -7.77 0.73 17.45
CA THR A 157 -6.77 0.55 18.51
C THR A 157 -6.95 1.55 19.65
N ILE A 158 -7.12 2.84 19.33
CA ILE A 158 -7.34 3.89 20.34
C ILE A 158 -8.64 3.61 21.11
N ARG A 159 -9.71 3.23 20.38
CA ARG A 159 -11.01 2.93 20.95
C ARG A 159 -10.95 1.73 21.90
N ASP A 160 -10.24 0.68 21.53
CA ASP A 160 -10.05 -0.53 22.34
C ASP A 160 -9.27 -0.23 23.63
N LEU A 161 -8.22 0.58 23.53
CA LEU A 161 -7.41 1.02 24.68
C LEU A 161 -8.18 1.90 25.69
N VAL A 162 -9.19 2.66 25.25
CA VAL A 162 -9.96 3.56 26.11
C VAL A 162 -11.23 2.88 26.62
N LEU A 163 -11.93 2.18 25.75
CA LEU A 163 -13.24 1.59 26.11
C LEU A 163 -13.14 0.16 26.63
N GLY A 164 -12.13 -0.61 26.22
CA GLY A 164 -12.07 -2.04 26.49
C GLY A 164 -13.32 -2.75 25.94
N ARG A 165 -14.14 -3.29 26.84
CA ARG A 165 -15.36 -4.03 26.44
C ARG A 165 -16.59 -3.13 26.22
N ARG A 166 -16.52 -1.84 26.53
CA ARG A 166 -17.65 -0.92 26.35
C ARG A 166 -17.85 -0.57 24.88
N LEU A 167 -19.09 -0.52 24.45
CA LEU A 167 -19.42 -0.23 23.05
C LEU A 167 -19.70 1.26 22.79
N LYS A 168 -20.16 1.99 23.79
CA LYS A 168 -20.48 3.42 23.70
C LYS A 168 -19.43 4.26 24.43
N ALA A 169 -18.96 5.31 23.77
CA ALA A 169 -18.05 6.28 24.35
C ALA A 169 -18.84 7.38 25.09
N SER A 170 -18.37 7.77 26.27
CA SER A 170 -18.77 8.99 26.97
C SER A 170 -17.94 10.19 26.48
N GLU A 171 -18.31 11.41 26.88
CA GLU A 171 -17.52 12.60 26.56
C GLU A 171 -16.08 12.51 27.12
N ALA A 172 -15.91 11.96 28.33
CA ALA A 172 -14.58 11.74 28.91
C ALA A 172 -13.76 10.70 28.11
N ASP A 173 -14.42 9.66 27.58
CA ASP A 173 -13.75 8.70 26.70
C ASP A 173 -13.32 9.36 25.38
N LEU A 174 -14.17 10.21 24.79
CA LEU A 174 -13.84 10.95 23.57
C LEU A 174 -12.65 11.90 23.78
N GLU A 175 -12.56 12.56 24.95
CA GLU A 175 -11.39 13.36 25.29
C GLU A 175 -10.13 12.50 25.41
N SER A 176 -10.21 11.38 26.13
CA SER A 176 -9.08 10.45 26.28
C SER A 176 -8.61 9.88 24.94
N MET A 177 -9.55 9.58 24.01
CA MET A 177 -9.21 9.16 22.64
C MET A 177 -8.51 10.28 21.88
N ALA A 178 -8.99 11.53 22.01
CA ALA A 178 -8.40 12.70 21.35
C ALA A 178 -6.97 12.95 21.85
N GLU A 179 -6.71 12.86 23.15
CA GLU A 179 -5.37 12.99 23.73
C GLU A 179 -4.41 11.88 23.24
N ARG A 180 -4.90 10.64 23.15
CA ARG A 180 -4.07 9.53 22.63
C ARG A 180 -3.73 9.73 21.16
N LEU A 181 -4.68 10.20 20.36
CA LEU A 181 -4.44 10.53 18.96
C LEU A 181 -3.42 11.67 18.85
N GLU A 182 -3.56 12.73 19.66
CA GLU A 182 -2.62 13.85 19.66
C GLU A 182 -1.19 13.37 19.92
N LYS A 183 -0.97 12.53 20.95
CA LYS A 183 0.32 11.92 21.27
C LYS A 183 0.87 11.06 20.14
N ALA A 184 0.01 10.29 19.46
CA ALA A 184 0.42 9.47 18.30
C ALA A 184 0.88 10.34 17.11
N LEU A 185 0.16 11.46 16.86
CA LEU A 185 0.53 12.40 15.80
C LEU A 185 1.84 13.16 16.13
N GLU A 186 2.06 13.52 17.39
CA GLU A 186 3.32 14.10 17.88
C GLU A 186 4.49 13.13 17.75
N ALA A 187 4.26 11.85 18.01
CA ALA A 187 5.26 10.79 17.82
C ALA A 187 5.63 10.56 16.37
N GLY A 188 4.86 11.10 15.42
CA GLY A 188 5.15 11.08 13.99
C GLY A 188 4.18 10.29 13.12
N ALA A 189 2.99 9.93 13.60
CA ALA A 189 1.96 9.34 12.76
C ALA A 189 1.51 10.33 11.67
N PHE A 190 1.27 9.80 10.46
CA PHE A 190 0.89 10.59 9.27
C PHE A 190 -0.58 10.99 9.25
N GLY A 191 -1.41 10.37 10.06
CA GLY A 191 -2.83 10.64 10.12
C GLY A 191 -3.57 9.72 11.08
N LEU A 192 -4.90 9.83 11.04
CA LEU A 192 -5.84 8.94 11.69
C LEU A 192 -6.35 7.92 10.68
N SER A 193 -6.44 6.64 11.04
CA SER A 193 -7.16 5.64 10.25
C SER A 193 -8.37 5.09 11.00
N SER A 194 -9.43 4.71 10.27
CA SER A 194 -10.56 3.97 10.84
C SER A 194 -10.89 2.73 10.02
N GLY A 195 -11.44 1.71 10.68
CA GLY A 195 -11.97 0.50 10.06
C GLY A 195 -13.39 0.26 10.58
N LEU A 196 -14.37 0.88 9.90
CA LEU A 196 -15.73 0.99 10.42
C LEU A 196 -16.58 -0.25 10.16
N GLU A 197 -16.08 -1.19 9.39
CA GLU A 197 -16.69 -2.50 9.21
C GLU A 197 -16.28 -3.50 10.30
N TYR A 198 -15.21 -3.20 11.06
CA TYR A 198 -14.62 -4.09 12.05
C TYR A 198 -14.94 -3.68 13.49
N HIS A 199 -15.07 -4.67 14.41
CA HIS A 199 -15.09 -4.40 15.85
C HIS A 199 -13.70 -3.86 16.31
N PRO A 200 -13.63 -2.85 17.19
CA PRO A 200 -14.71 -2.09 17.81
C PRO A 200 -15.17 -0.85 17.00
N GLY A 201 -14.54 -0.54 15.86
CA GLY A 201 -14.84 0.64 15.02
C GLY A 201 -16.28 0.69 14.50
N ILE A 202 -16.90 -0.47 14.30
CA ILE A 202 -18.29 -0.57 13.82
C ILE A 202 -19.30 0.11 14.76
N HIS A 203 -18.97 0.26 16.03
CA HIS A 203 -19.82 0.92 17.04
C HIS A 203 -19.56 2.43 17.16
N ALA A 204 -18.62 2.99 16.37
CA ALA A 204 -18.32 4.41 16.39
C ALA A 204 -19.47 5.22 15.80
N THR A 205 -19.79 6.34 16.44
CA THR A 205 -20.73 7.33 15.91
C THR A 205 -20.03 8.31 14.97
N GLU A 206 -20.78 8.95 14.06
CA GLU A 206 -20.23 10.00 13.20
C GLU A 206 -19.64 11.16 14.03
N ALA A 207 -20.26 11.52 15.16
CA ALA A 207 -19.75 12.55 16.07
C ALA A 207 -18.38 12.19 16.66
N GLU A 208 -18.16 10.93 17.06
CA GLU A 208 -16.87 10.41 17.51
C GLU A 208 -15.82 10.55 16.40
N LEU A 209 -16.14 10.13 15.18
CA LEU A 209 -15.23 10.24 14.04
C LEU A 209 -14.88 11.69 13.71
N VAL A 210 -15.87 12.58 13.67
CA VAL A 210 -15.66 14.03 13.43
C VAL A 210 -14.74 14.64 14.49
N ARG A 211 -14.95 14.31 15.79
CA ARG A 211 -14.10 14.81 16.87
C ARG A 211 -12.64 14.41 16.66
N LEU A 212 -12.37 13.14 16.39
CA LEU A 212 -11.00 12.64 16.17
C LEU A 212 -10.40 13.15 14.86
N ALA A 213 -11.19 13.20 13.79
CA ALA A 213 -10.74 13.76 12.52
C ALA A 213 -10.36 15.24 12.62
N ARG A 214 -11.02 16.03 13.49
CA ARG A 214 -10.62 17.42 13.81
C ARG A 214 -9.24 17.50 14.48
N VAL A 215 -8.88 16.53 15.33
CA VAL A 215 -7.53 16.45 15.89
C VAL A 215 -6.50 16.28 14.76
N ALA A 216 -6.76 15.37 13.82
CA ALA A 216 -5.88 15.20 12.67
C ALA A 216 -5.82 16.46 11.77
N ALA A 217 -6.96 17.12 11.54
CA ALA A 217 -7.03 18.35 10.73
C ALA A 217 -6.19 19.50 11.34
N ARG A 218 -6.27 19.72 12.66
CA ARG A 218 -5.46 20.76 13.34
C ARG A 218 -3.96 20.58 13.18
N ARG A 219 -3.50 19.34 13.01
CA ARG A 219 -2.09 18.97 12.76
C ARG A 219 -1.76 18.85 11.27
N ASP A 220 -2.71 19.21 10.40
CA ASP A 220 -2.57 19.04 8.95
C ASP A 220 -2.24 17.58 8.55
N ARG A 221 -2.90 16.63 9.23
CA ARG A 221 -2.81 15.20 8.95
C ARG A 221 -4.03 14.72 8.17
N ILE A 222 -3.92 13.53 7.58
CA ILE A 222 -4.97 12.93 6.77
C ILE A 222 -5.86 12.02 7.61
N TYR A 223 -7.14 11.92 7.25
CA TYR A 223 -8.06 10.88 7.72
C TYR A 223 -8.20 9.81 6.65
N VAL A 224 -7.88 8.57 6.99
CA VAL A 224 -7.91 7.39 6.12
C VAL A 224 -9.00 6.45 6.62
N THR A 225 -9.89 5.96 5.77
CA THR A 225 -11.00 5.13 6.23
C THR A 225 -11.27 3.91 5.36
N HIS A 226 -11.29 2.74 5.99
CA HIS A 226 -12.06 1.60 5.51
C HIS A 226 -13.54 1.91 5.79
N LEU A 227 -14.36 1.94 4.76
CA LEU A 227 -15.77 2.34 4.85
C LEU A 227 -16.57 1.40 5.77
N ARG A 228 -17.68 1.88 6.32
CA ARG A 228 -18.55 1.10 7.19
C ARG A 228 -19.19 -0.09 6.47
N ASN A 229 -19.39 0.01 5.17
CA ASN A 229 -19.89 -1.05 4.31
C ASN A 229 -19.27 -0.92 2.93
N GLU A 230 -18.70 -2.00 2.42
CA GLU A 230 -18.10 -2.06 1.08
C GLU A 230 -18.94 -2.91 0.11
N GLY A 231 -20.15 -3.28 0.50
CA GLY A 231 -21.10 -4.06 -0.28
C GLY A 231 -22.31 -3.22 -0.76
N VAL A 232 -23.51 -3.65 -0.39
CA VAL A 232 -24.77 -3.06 -0.84
C VAL A 232 -25.01 -1.63 -0.35
N GLU A 233 -24.37 -1.25 0.75
CA GLU A 233 -24.49 0.09 1.37
C GLU A 233 -23.23 0.95 1.16
N CYS A 234 -22.38 0.61 0.18
CA CYS A 234 -21.13 1.32 -0.08
C CYS A 234 -21.33 2.82 -0.31
N GLU A 235 -22.41 3.23 -1.00
CA GLU A 235 -22.68 4.64 -1.26
C GLU A 235 -23.01 5.42 0.01
N SER A 236 -23.85 4.88 0.89
CA SER A 236 -24.21 5.54 2.17
C SER A 236 -23.02 5.58 3.13
N ALA A 237 -22.18 4.55 3.13
CA ALA A 237 -20.93 4.52 3.87
C ALA A 237 -19.91 5.55 3.36
N LEU A 238 -19.86 5.77 2.04
CA LEU A 238 -19.08 6.86 1.45
C LEU A 238 -19.64 8.23 1.85
N ASP A 239 -20.97 8.41 1.84
CA ASP A 239 -21.59 9.67 2.28
C ASP A 239 -21.26 10.00 3.74
N GLU A 240 -21.19 9.00 4.64
CA GLU A 240 -20.72 9.17 6.03
C GLU A 240 -19.27 9.68 6.06
N ALA A 241 -18.38 9.06 5.30
CA ALA A 241 -16.98 9.48 5.23
C ALA A 241 -16.80 10.91 4.71
N LEU A 242 -17.59 11.29 3.67
CA LEU A 242 -17.59 12.64 3.10
C LEU A 242 -18.12 13.68 4.10
N ARG A 243 -19.22 13.39 4.81
CA ARG A 243 -19.77 14.27 5.86
C ARG A 243 -18.76 14.44 7.00
N THR A 244 -18.14 13.34 7.46
CA THR A 244 -17.10 13.37 8.49
C THR A 244 -15.94 14.26 8.07
N ALA A 245 -15.41 14.08 6.86
CA ALA A 245 -14.30 14.88 6.36
C ALA A 245 -14.65 16.36 6.23
N LYS A 246 -15.85 16.68 5.71
CA LYS A 246 -16.35 18.06 5.58
C LYS A 246 -16.52 18.72 6.95
N ALA A 247 -17.18 18.03 7.89
CA ALA A 247 -17.42 18.57 9.25
C ALA A 247 -16.14 18.76 10.07
N ALA A 248 -15.12 17.93 9.81
CA ALA A 248 -13.82 18.03 10.48
C ALA A 248 -12.84 18.98 9.76
N GLY A 249 -13.07 19.35 8.51
CA GLY A 249 -12.12 20.12 7.69
C GLY A 249 -10.83 19.35 7.41
N VAL A 250 -10.90 18.02 7.25
CA VAL A 250 -9.75 17.13 7.12
C VAL A 250 -9.63 16.61 5.68
N ARG A 251 -8.40 16.38 5.21
CA ARG A 251 -8.14 15.64 3.97
C ARG A 251 -8.57 14.17 4.15
N LEU A 252 -9.32 13.63 3.18
CA LEU A 252 -9.83 12.27 3.22
C LEU A 252 -9.09 11.34 2.27
N HIS A 253 -8.79 10.13 2.72
CA HIS A 253 -8.37 9.03 1.87
C HIS A 253 -9.30 7.83 2.10
N VAL A 254 -9.95 7.36 1.03
CA VAL A 254 -10.79 6.16 1.06
C VAL A 254 -9.93 4.95 0.75
N SER A 255 -9.82 4.05 1.71
CA SER A 255 -9.01 2.83 1.61
C SER A 255 -9.61 1.83 0.63
N HIS A 256 -8.75 1.17 -0.17
CA HIS A 256 -9.06 0.00 -1.04
C HIS A 256 -10.49 0.01 -1.62
N LEU A 257 -10.84 1.13 -2.28
CA LEU A 257 -12.19 1.37 -2.81
C LEU A 257 -12.68 0.19 -3.66
N LYS A 258 -13.85 -0.35 -3.32
CA LYS A 258 -14.49 -1.46 -4.03
C LYS A 258 -15.98 -1.53 -3.74
N ILE A 259 -16.70 -2.31 -4.53
CA ILE A 259 -18.02 -2.82 -4.21
C ILE A 259 -17.92 -4.35 -4.19
N ALA A 260 -17.98 -4.93 -3.00
CA ALA A 260 -17.84 -6.36 -2.75
C ALA A 260 -19.20 -7.09 -2.65
N ALA A 261 -20.13 -6.73 -3.53
CA ALA A 261 -21.47 -7.34 -3.61
C ALA A 261 -21.94 -7.36 -5.07
N PRO A 262 -22.14 -8.54 -5.68
CA PRO A 262 -22.60 -8.66 -7.07
C PRO A 262 -23.86 -7.86 -7.38
N SER A 263 -24.82 -7.82 -6.46
CA SER A 263 -26.08 -7.06 -6.60
C SER A 263 -25.89 -5.55 -6.73
N SER A 264 -24.70 -5.04 -6.43
CA SER A 264 -24.41 -3.59 -6.39
C SER A 264 -23.25 -3.16 -7.29
N TRP A 265 -22.64 -4.06 -8.05
CA TRP A 265 -21.47 -3.73 -8.88
C TRP A 265 -21.73 -2.59 -9.87
N GLU A 266 -22.92 -2.49 -10.42
CA GLU A 266 -23.30 -1.45 -11.39
C GLU A 266 -23.34 -0.03 -10.76
N ARG A 267 -23.30 0.08 -9.44
CA ARG A 267 -23.31 1.36 -8.71
C ARG A 267 -21.94 2.02 -8.60
N MET A 268 -20.86 1.39 -9.07
CA MET A 268 -19.52 1.96 -9.00
C MET A 268 -19.41 3.32 -9.70
N GLY A 269 -20.11 3.52 -10.80
CA GLY A 269 -20.18 4.82 -11.48
C GLY A 269 -20.71 5.94 -10.57
N ALA A 270 -21.76 5.67 -9.80
CA ALA A 270 -22.34 6.61 -8.83
C ALA A 270 -21.39 6.89 -7.67
N VAL A 271 -20.69 5.87 -7.15
CA VAL A 271 -19.65 6.01 -6.10
C VAL A 271 -18.54 6.95 -6.57
N LEU A 272 -18.00 6.75 -7.77
CA LEU A 272 -16.96 7.60 -8.34
C LEU A 272 -17.45 9.03 -8.59
N GLU A 273 -18.71 9.21 -9.02
CA GLU A 273 -19.27 10.54 -9.22
C GLU A 273 -19.45 11.30 -7.90
N LYS A 274 -19.84 10.64 -6.81
CA LYS A 274 -19.86 11.25 -5.47
C LYS A 274 -18.48 11.77 -5.06
N LEU A 275 -17.41 11.00 -5.29
CA LEU A 275 -16.03 11.44 -5.01
C LEU A 275 -15.66 12.67 -5.86
N ARG A 276 -15.99 12.66 -7.15
CA ARG A 276 -15.73 13.80 -8.06
C ARG A 276 -16.52 15.04 -7.65
N ALA A 277 -17.79 14.88 -7.33
CA ALA A 277 -18.66 15.96 -6.87
C ALA A 277 -18.13 16.59 -5.57
N ALA A 278 -17.71 15.77 -4.61
CA ALA A 278 -17.12 16.25 -3.36
C ALA A 278 -15.80 17.02 -3.58
N ARG A 279 -14.95 16.56 -4.52
CA ARG A 279 -13.75 17.31 -4.93
C ARG A 279 -14.08 18.65 -5.58
N ARG A 280 -15.08 18.69 -6.48
CA ARG A 280 -15.57 19.96 -7.07
C ARG A 280 -16.11 20.92 -6.01
N ALA A 281 -16.66 20.37 -4.92
CA ALA A 281 -17.12 21.16 -3.76
C ALA A 281 -15.98 21.57 -2.81
N GLY A 282 -14.70 21.33 -3.16
CA GLY A 282 -13.52 21.79 -2.44
C GLY A 282 -12.96 20.81 -1.41
N LEU A 283 -13.47 19.59 -1.29
CA LEU A 283 -12.86 18.59 -0.41
C LEU A 283 -11.61 17.99 -1.08
N THR A 284 -10.53 17.86 -0.30
CA THR A 284 -9.33 17.13 -0.74
C THR A 284 -9.52 15.65 -0.47
N ILE A 285 -9.77 14.87 -1.53
CA ILE A 285 -10.09 13.45 -1.43
C ILE A 285 -9.24 12.64 -2.38
N SER A 286 -8.72 11.51 -1.89
CA SER A 286 -8.02 10.49 -2.64
C SER A 286 -8.54 9.11 -2.26
N GLN A 287 -8.19 8.09 -3.02
CA GLN A 287 -8.47 6.69 -2.72
C GLN A 287 -7.31 5.80 -3.16
N ASP A 288 -7.26 4.57 -2.66
CA ASP A 288 -6.40 3.52 -3.19
C ASP A 288 -7.19 2.28 -3.61
N VAL A 289 -6.51 1.36 -4.26
CA VAL A 289 -7.06 0.08 -4.74
C VAL A 289 -5.95 -0.95 -4.85
N TYR A 290 -6.25 -2.22 -4.62
CA TYR A 290 -5.45 -3.36 -5.06
C TYR A 290 -6.05 -3.98 -6.32
N LEU A 291 -5.22 -4.64 -7.12
CA LEU A 291 -5.53 -4.95 -8.53
C LEU A 291 -5.96 -6.41 -8.78
N TYR A 292 -6.74 -6.98 -7.86
CA TYR A 292 -7.25 -8.35 -7.93
C TYR A 292 -8.74 -8.39 -7.65
N GLY A 293 -9.44 -9.31 -8.27
CA GLY A 293 -10.89 -9.46 -8.20
C GLY A 293 -11.43 -10.11 -6.91
N ALA A 294 -10.60 -10.24 -5.89
CA ALA A 294 -11.00 -10.74 -4.58
C ALA A 294 -10.48 -9.86 -3.46
N SER A 295 -11.16 -9.84 -2.34
CA SER A 295 -10.69 -9.24 -1.09
C SER A 295 -10.15 -10.29 -0.13
N SER A 296 -9.48 -9.87 0.95
CA SER A 296 -9.05 -10.79 2.00
C SER A 296 -9.19 -10.14 3.37
N THR A 297 -9.98 -10.78 4.23
CA THR A 297 -10.18 -10.37 5.61
C THR A 297 -10.60 -11.57 6.47
N SER A 298 -10.88 -11.35 7.76
CA SER A 298 -11.32 -12.40 8.70
C SER A 298 -12.72 -12.91 8.41
N LEU A 299 -12.99 -14.16 8.83
CA LEU A 299 -14.28 -14.84 8.58
C LEU A 299 -15.45 -14.20 9.32
N ASP A 300 -15.21 -13.52 10.44
CA ASP A 300 -16.27 -12.88 11.23
C ASP A 300 -16.97 -11.71 10.53
N ILE A 301 -16.40 -11.20 9.42
CA ILE A 301 -17.05 -10.17 8.59
C ILE A 301 -18.41 -10.60 8.03
N VAL A 302 -18.64 -11.92 7.87
CA VAL A 302 -19.92 -12.45 7.36
C VAL A 302 -21.03 -12.47 8.40
N LEU A 303 -20.68 -12.33 9.69
CA LEU A 303 -21.65 -12.20 10.75
C LEU A 303 -22.47 -10.91 10.64
N PRO A 304 -23.72 -10.88 11.11
CA PRO A 304 -24.45 -9.65 11.31
C PRO A 304 -23.64 -8.67 12.19
N GLU A 305 -23.76 -7.37 11.90
CA GLU A 305 -22.92 -6.32 12.49
C GLU A 305 -22.86 -6.35 14.01
N GLN A 306 -24.01 -6.56 14.66
CA GLN A 306 -24.09 -6.67 16.12
C GLN A 306 -23.36 -7.90 16.70
N HIS A 307 -22.97 -8.84 15.87
CA HIS A 307 -22.32 -10.10 16.24
C HIS A 307 -20.83 -10.21 15.79
N ARG A 308 -20.23 -9.12 15.26
CA ARG A 308 -18.82 -9.13 14.80
C ARG A 308 -17.80 -9.09 15.93
N ASN A 309 -18.22 -8.98 17.19
CA ASN A 309 -17.35 -9.22 18.35
C ASN A 309 -17.21 -10.73 18.58
N LEU A 310 -16.23 -11.35 17.92
CA LEU A 310 -16.04 -12.79 17.98
C LEU A 310 -15.78 -13.31 19.41
N ALA A 311 -15.13 -12.53 20.28
CA ALA A 311 -14.91 -12.92 21.67
C ALA A 311 -16.23 -13.09 22.46
N ALA A 312 -17.22 -12.26 22.16
CA ALA A 312 -18.55 -12.33 22.77
C ALA A 312 -19.43 -13.41 22.13
N VAL A 313 -19.28 -13.65 20.83
CA VAL A 313 -20.12 -14.58 20.06
C VAL A 313 -19.68 -16.02 20.20
N ARG A 314 -18.37 -16.30 20.19
CA ARG A 314 -17.80 -17.66 20.18
C ARG A 314 -18.35 -18.59 21.29
N PRO A 315 -18.47 -18.18 22.57
CA PRO A 315 -19.02 -19.04 23.61
C PRO A 315 -20.49 -19.44 23.37
N ARG A 316 -21.25 -18.60 22.65
CA ARG A 316 -22.66 -18.82 22.37
C ARG A 316 -22.90 -19.70 21.14
N LEU A 317 -21.89 -19.98 20.33
CA LEU A 317 -22.03 -20.79 19.12
C LEU A 317 -22.35 -22.26 19.38
N THR A 318 -22.26 -22.74 20.62
CA THR A 318 -22.77 -24.08 21.03
C THR A 318 -24.29 -24.07 21.27
N ASP A 319 -24.91 -22.90 21.49
CA ASP A 319 -26.35 -22.76 21.59
C ASP A 319 -26.99 -22.87 20.19
N ARG A 320 -27.80 -23.90 20.01
CA ARG A 320 -28.49 -24.17 18.74
C ARG A 320 -29.42 -23.05 18.30
N ARG A 321 -30.24 -22.50 19.21
CA ARG A 321 -31.21 -21.45 18.88
C ARG A 321 -30.49 -20.20 18.41
N PHE A 322 -29.38 -19.87 19.04
CA PHE A 322 -28.53 -18.75 18.65
C PHE A 322 -27.93 -18.96 17.25
N ARG A 323 -27.42 -20.18 16.96
CA ARG A 323 -26.90 -20.48 15.62
C ARG A 323 -27.99 -20.40 14.54
N GLU A 324 -29.18 -20.93 14.79
CA GLU A 324 -30.28 -20.88 13.84
C GLU A 324 -30.70 -19.44 13.51
N ASP A 325 -30.68 -18.56 14.52
CA ASP A 325 -30.92 -17.14 14.28
C ASP A 325 -29.82 -16.50 13.43
N LEU A 326 -28.55 -16.78 13.72
CA LEU A 326 -27.41 -16.32 12.91
C LEU A 326 -27.50 -16.83 11.46
N ILE A 327 -27.81 -18.11 11.26
CA ILE A 327 -27.96 -18.71 9.92
C ILE A 327 -29.02 -17.99 9.10
N ARG A 328 -30.20 -17.69 9.67
CA ARG A 328 -31.24 -16.91 8.98
C ARG A 328 -30.74 -15.53 8.57
N GLN A 329 -30.08 -14.82 9.48
CA GLN A 329 -29.55 -13.47 9.19
C GLN A 329 -28.43 -13.51 8.16
N MET A 330 -27.52 -14.48 8.22
CA MET A 330 -26.42 -14.66 7.24
C MET A 330 -26.96 -15.03 5.86
N ALA A 331 -27.93 -15.94 5.76
CA ALA A 331 -28.57 -16.30 4.49
C ALA A 331 -29.26 -15.08 3.84
N ALA A 332 -30.01 -14.32 4.63
CA ALA A 332 -30.64 -13.08 4.14
C ALA A 332 -29.60 -12.04 3.68
N ARG A 333 -28.46 -11.94 4.36
CA ARG A 333 -27.34 -11.05 3.96
C ARG A 333 -26.72 -11.51 2.64
N LEU A 334 -26.42 -12.80 2.47
CA LEU A 334 -25.88 -13.36 1.23
C LEU A 334 -26.81 -13.08 0.05
N ALA A 335 -28.11 -13.33 0.22
CA ALA A 335 -29.11 -13.07 -0.82
C ALA A 335 -29.14 -11.57 -1.21
N ARG A 336 -29.13 -10.66 -0.24
CA ARG A 336 -29.06 -9.21 -0.52
C ARG A 336 -27.78 -8.81 -1.27
N GLN A 337 -26.67 -9.45 -0.99
CA GLN A 337 -25.39 -9.21 -1.66
C GLN A 337 -25.34 -9.82 -3.06
N GLY A 338 -26.28 -10.69 -3.42
CA GLY A 338 -26.35 -11.38 -4.72
C GLY A 338 -25.51 -12.65 -4.78
N PHE A 339 -25.23 -13.29 -3.64
CA PHE A 339 -24.57 -14.59 -3.57
C PHE A 339 -25.60 -15.71 -3.33
N PRO A 340 -25.61 -16.76 -4.17
CA PRO A 340 -26.50 -17.89 -3.98
C PRO A 340 -26.06 -18.82 -2.84
N ASP A 341 -24.75 -18.86 -2.58
CA ASP A 341 -24.08 -19.75 -1.62
C ASP A 341 -22.75 -19.13 -1.14
N CYS A 342 -21.93 -19.93 -0.42
CA CYS A 342 -20.63 -19.52 0.10
C CYS A 342 -19.44 -19.92 -0.82
N SER A 343 -19.65 -20.27 -2.08
CA SER A 343 -18.57 -20.70 -3.01
C SER A 343 -17.55 -19.62 -3.31
N HIS A 344 -17.92 -18.36 -3.18
CA HIS A 344 -17.03 -17.21 -3.33
C HIS A 344 -16.04 -17.05 -2.16
N MET A 345 -16.19 -17.81 -1.09
CA MET A 345 -15.37 -17.77 0.13
C MET A 345 -14.32 -18.89 0.12
N VAL A 346 -13.04 -18.54 0.06
CA VAL A 346 -11.91 -19.47 0.10
C VAL A 346 -11.11 -19.25 1.38
N VAL A 347 -10.75 -20.32 2.09
CA VAL A 347 -9.92 -20.23 3.30
C VAL A 347 -8.47 -19.95 2.91
N ALA A 348 -7.97 -18.78 3.27
CA ALA A 348 -6.56 -18.44 3.13
C ALA A 348 -5.73 -19.07 4.26
N TYR A 349 -6.20 -18.94 5.49
CA TYR A 349 -5.56 -19.51 6.67
C TYR A 349 -6.61 -19.93 7.71
N ALA A 350 -6.43 -21.11 8.29
CA ALA A 350 -7.16 -21.58 9.45
C ALA A 350 -6.24 -22.43 10.33
N SER A 351 -6.64 -22.69 11.58
CA SER A 351 -5.91 -23.56 12.51
C SER A 351 -5.71 -24.97 11.98
N ASN A 352 -6.70 -25.50 11.23
CA ASN A 352 -6.54 -26.73 10.48
C ASN A 352 -5.96 -26.44 9.07
N PRO A 353 -4.72 -26.85 8.79
CA PRO A 353 -4.08 -26.59 7.50
C PRO A 353 -4.76 -27.29 6.31
N ALA A 354 -5.53 -28.36 6.54
CA ALA A 354 -6.26 -29.07 5.50
C ALA A 354 -7.40 -28.24 4.85
N PHE A 355 -7.77 -27.12 5.45
CA PHE A 355 -8.81 -26.23 4.91
C PHE A 355 -8.26 -25.15 3.98
N ARG A 356 -6.95 -24.96 3.94
CA ARG A 356 -6.31 -23.93 3.12
C ARG A 356 -6.55 -24.15 1.63
N GLY A 357 -6.88 -23.07 0.93
CA GLY A 357 -7.16 -23.07 -0.51
C GLY A 357 -8.51 -23.70 -0.88
N ARG A 358 -9.30 -24.15 0.11
CA ARG A 358 -10.61 -24.74 -0.14
C ARG A 358 -11.73 -23.74 0.08
N THR A 359 -12.78 -23.88 -0.71
CA THR A 359 -14.04 -23.14 -0.56
C THR A 359 -14.83 -23.64 0.66
N ILE A 360 -15.75 -22.81 1.15
CA ILE A 360 -16.65 -23.22 2.24
C ILE A 360 -17.48 -24.45 1.87
N PRO A 361 -18.09 -24.58 0.65
CA PRO A 361 -18.81 -25.80 0.25
C PRO A 361 -17.95 -27.08 0.31
N GLU A 362 -16.70 -27.01 -0.18
CA GLU A 362 -15.78 -28.17 -0.13
C GLU A 362 -15.43 -28.59 1.30
N ILE A 363 -15.25 -27.61 2.19
CA ILE A 363 -15.00 -27.88 3.62
C ILE A 363 -16.27 -28.47 4.23
N ALA A 364 -17.45 -27.89 3.94
CA ALA A 364 -18.75 -28.35 4.45
C ALA A 364 -18.99 -29.81 4.13
N ALA A 365 -18.74 -30.22 2.88
CA ALA A 365 -18.85 -31.62 2.48
C ALA A 365 -17.93 -32.54 3.31
N SER A 366 -16.70 -32.10 3.58
CA SER A 366 -15.70 -32.91 4.30
C SER A 366 -15.95 -33.04 5.80
N ILE A 367 -16.54 -32.01 6.46
CA ILE A 367 -16.77 -31.99 7.90
C ILE A 367 -18.21 -32.26 8.31
N SER A 368 -19.13 -32.46 7.36
CA SER A 368 -20.54 -32.75 7.64
C SER A 368 -20.78 -33.83 8.74
N PRO A 369 -20.01 -34.95 8.79
CA PRO A 369 -20.14 -35.91 9.87
C PRO A 369 -19.74 -35.38 11.26
N LEU A 370 -18.80 -34.40 11.31
CA LEU A 370 -18.36 -33.79 12.57
C LEU A 370 -19.43 -32.83 13.11
N LEU A 371 -20.09 -32.07 12.20
CA LEU A 371 -21.13 -31.13 12.60
C LEU A 371 -22.36 -31.77 13.24
N ARG A 372 -22.55 -33.09 13.04
CA ARG A 372 -23.65 -33.86 13.65
C ARG A 372 -23.32 -34.41 15.04
N LYS A 373 -22.04 -34.31 15.47
CA LYS A 373 -21.58 -34.80 16.77
C LYS A 373 -21.61 -33.70 17.84
N GLU A 374 -21.55 -34.12 19.10
CA GLU A 374 -21.32 -33.22 20.23
C GLU A 374 -20.04 -32.41 20.07
N PRO A 375 -19.99 -31.19 20.54
CA PRO A 375 -21.10 -30.41 21.13
C PRO A 375 -21.97 -29.70 20.09
N TRP A 376 -21.68 -29.85 18.76
CA TRP A 376 -22.30 -29.06 17.70
C TRP A 376 -23.75 -29.45 17.39
N ARG A 377 -24.03 -30.78 17.27
CA ARG A 377 -25.40 -31.35 17.07
C ARG A 377 -26.21 -30.69 15.97
N MET A 378 -25.67 -30.56 14.75
CA MET A 378 -26.44 -30.09 13.60
C MET A 378 -27.54 -31.12 13.26
N GLU A 379 -28.80 -30.72 13.17
CA GLU A 379 -29.88 -31.57 12.70
C GLU A 379 -30.01 -31.57 11.17
N LYS A 380 -30.59 -32.65 10.64
CA LYS A 380 -31.03 -32.72 9.25
C LYS A 380 -32.35 -31.97 9.10
N GLY A 381 -32.46 -31.12 8.12
CA GLY A 381 -33.72 -30.49 7.76
C GLY A 381 -33.52 -29.11 7.14
N ASP A 382 -34.45 -28.71 6.29
CA ASP A 382 -34.50 -27.40 5.70
C ASP A 382 -35.05 -26.39 6.71
N ALA A 383 -34.41 -25.22 6.78
CA ALA A 383 -35.06 -24.07 7.40
C ALA A 383 -35.94 -23.40 6.34
N PRO A 384 -37.06 -22.81 6.71
CA PRO A 384 -37.89 -22.12 5.72
C PRO A 384 -37.08 -21.10 4.91
N GLY A 385 -37.03 -21.29 3.58
CA GLY A 385 -36.32 -20.43 2.65
C GLY A 385 -34.77 -20.59 2.56
N ILE A 386 -34.19 -21.63 3.20
CA ILE A 386 -32.76 -21.93 3.16
C ILE A 386 -32.57 -23.38 2.74
N SER A 387 -31.86 -23.66 1.63
CA SER A 387 -31.58 -25.02 1.20
C SER A 387 -30.70 -25.79 2.21
N SER A 388 -30.76 -27.12 2.17
CA SER A 388 -29.93 -27.98 3.03
C SER A 388 -28.43 -27.77 2.80
N GLU A 389 -28.04 -27.47 1.55
CA GLU A 389 -26.66 -27.18 1.15
C GLU A 389 -26.18 -25.86 1.76
N LEU A 390 -26.93 -24.76 1.55
CA LEU A 390 -26.59 -23.46 2.12
C LEU A 390 -26.58 -23.50 3.64
N ARG A 391 -27.51 -24.23 4.26
CA ARG A 391 -27.51 -24.44 5.70
C ARG A 391 -26.23 -25.10 6.18
N LEU A 392 -25.80 -26.18 5.51
CA LEU A 392 -24.56 -26.89 5.85
C LEU A 392 -23.32 -25.98 5.72
N GLU A 393 -23.28 -25.14 4.70
CA GLU A 393 -22.22 -24.15 4.49
C GLU A 393 -22.17 -23.10 5.61
N LEU A 394 -23.34 -22.54 5.99
CA LEU A 394 -23.42 -21.55 7.07
C LEU A 394 -23.09 -22.15 8.44
N GLU A 395 -23.50 -23.39 8.72
CA GLU A 395 -23.06 -24.14 9.91
C GLU A 395 -21.54 -24.34 9.90
N THR A 396 -20.96 -24.60 8.73
CA THR A 396 -19.49 -24.71 8.57
C THR A 396 -18.78 -23.40 8.88
N VAL A 397 -19.31 -22.27 8.41
CA VAL A 397 -18.80 -20.94 8.75
C VAL A 397 -18.82 -20.73 10.26
N LEU A 398 -19.94 -20.98 10.92
CA LEU A 398 -20.07 -20.84 12.38
C LEU A 398 -19.15 -21.80 13.13
N TYR A 399 -18.98 -23.04 12.65
CA TYR A 399 -18.05 -24.01 13.21
C TYR A 399 -16.60 -23.53 13.11
N LEU A 400 -16.19 -22.97 11.96
CA LEU A 400 -14.84 -22.38 11.79
C LEU A 400 -14.64 -21.20 12.76
N LEU A 401 -15.64 -20.33 12.93
CA LEU A 401 -15.58 -19.23 13.91
C LEU A 401 -15.44 -19.74 15.34
N TRP A 402 -16.18 -20.80 15.70
CA TRP A 402 -16.05 -21.47 17.00
C TRP A 402 -14.66 -22.06 17.22
N ARG A 403 -14.06 -22.64 16.16
CA ARG A 403 -12.71 -23.25 16.19
C ARG A 403 -11.56 -22.25 16.17
N GLY A 404 -11.83 -20.95 16.18
CA GLY A 404 -10.80 -19.92 16.23
C GLY A 404 -10.83 -18.92 15.08
N GLY A 405 -11.77 -19.10 14.14
CA GLY A 405 -11.88 -18.25 12.95
C GLY A 405 -10.96 -18.68 11.80
N ALA A 406 -10.99 -17.91 10.76
CA ALA A 406 -10.14 -18.07 9.58
C ALA A 406 -9.86 -16.72 8.91
N GLN A 407 -8.73 -16.63 8.23
CA GLN A 407 -8.48 -15.59 7.23
C GLN A 407 -8.99 -16.10 5.89
N MET A 408 -9.76 -15.27 5.20
CA MET A 408 -10.46 -15.65 3.98
C MET A 408 -9.99 -14.86 2.77
N ILE A 409 -10.28 -15.40 1.59
CA ILE A 409 -10.29 -14.70 0.30
C ILE A 409 -11.75 -14.72 -0.18
N TYR A 410 -12.28 -13.54 -0.54
CA TYR A 410 -13.65 -13.37 -1.01
C TYR A 410 -13.64 -12.94 -2.46
N HIS A 411 -14.04 -13.82 -3.37
CA HIS A 411 -14.19 -13.54 -4.81
C HIS A 411 -15.48 -12.77 -5.06
N ALA A 412 -15.45 -11.47 -4.77
CA ALA A 412 -16.63 -10.61 -4.71
C ALA A 412 -16.48 -9.27 -5.45
N MET A 413 -15.42 -9.10 -6.25
CA MET A 413 -15.14 -7.86 -6.97
C MET A 413 -15.24 -8.06 -8.48
N LYS A 414 -15.65 -6.99 -9.19
CA LYS A 414 -15.78 -6.96 -10.64
C LYS A 414 -14.58 -6.24 -11.27
N GLU A 415 -13.98 -6.83 -12.31
CA GLU A 415 -12.79 -6.28 -12.99
C GLU A 415 -13.06 -4.89 -13.59
N GLU A 416 -14.23 -4.69 -14.21
CA GLU A 416 -14.61 -3.42 -14.81
C GLU A 416 -14.68 -2.29 -13.77
N ASN A 417 -15.06 -2.62 -12.53
CA ASN A 417 -15.03 -1.67 -11.42
C ASN A 417 -13.61 -1.28 -11.03
N LEU A 418 -12.67 -2.24 -11.05
CA LEU A 418 -11.24 -1.94 -10.82
C LEU A 418 -10.70 -1.00 -11.89
N GLU A 419 -11.03 -1.24 -13.17
CA GLU A 419 -10.64 -0.35 -14.25
C GLU A 419 -11.27 1.04 -14.13
N ALA A 420 -12.54 1.13 -13.74
CA ALA A 420 -13.23 2.41 -13.53
C ALA A 420 -12.56 3.21 -12.40
N ILE A 421 -12.20 2.55 -11.29
CA ILE A 421 -11.48 3.15 -10.18
C ILE A 421 -10.09 3.61 -10.63
N LEU A 422 -9.37 2.77 -11.41
CA LEU A 422 -8.06 3.14 -11.95
C LEU A 422 -8.10 4.34 -12.90
N ARG A 423 -9.20 4.60 -13.60
CA ARG A 423 -9.32 5.79 -14.46
C ARG A 423 -9.49 7.08 -13.68
N ASP A 424 -9.84 7.05 -12.39
CA ASP A 424 -9.89 8.24 -11.55
C ASP A 424 -8.46 8.71 -11.19
N PRO A 425 -8.08 9.98 -11.47
CA PRO A 425 -6.68 10.45 -11.35
C PRO A 425 -6.18 10.55 -9.91
N PHE A 426 -7.03 10.40 -8.91
CA PHE A 426 -6.69 10.44 -7.49
C PHE A 426 -6.61 9.03 -6.86
N THR A 427 -6.64 7.98 -7.69
CA THR A 427 -6.46 6.60 -7.24
C THR A 427 -4.98 6.27 -7.11
N MET A 428 -4.56 5.81 -5.95
CA MET A 428 -3.25 5.26 -5.66
C MET A 428 -3.29 3.72 -5.60
N ILE A 429 -2.13 3.10 -5.42
CA ILE A 429 -1.98 1.65 -5.37
C ILE A 429 -1.57 1.25 -3.96
N GLY A 430 -2.49 0.58 -3.27
CA GLY A 430 -2.26 -0.06 -1.97
C GLY A 430 -2.33 -1.57 -2.11
N SER A 431 -1.44 -2.32 -1.46
CA SER A 431 -1.48 -3.79 -1.53
C SER A 431 -2.50 -4.40 -0.58
N ASP A 432 -2.87 -3.68 0.45
CA ASP A 432 -3.70 -4.17 1.57
C ASP A 432 -3.15 -5.52 2.11
N SER A 433 -1.83 -5.58 2.27
CA SER A 433 -1.13 -6.80 2.64
C SER A 433 -0.27 -6.62 3.88
N SER A 434 0.03 -7.73 4.52
CA SER A 434 1.08 -7.82 5.55
C SER A 434 2.38 -8.37 4.94
N VAL A 435 3.44 -8.43 5.75
CA VAL A 435 4.65 -9.16 5.37
C VAL A 435 4.29 -10.62 5.10
N ARG A 436 4.79 -11.13 3.98
CA ARG A 436 4.58 -12.51 3.55
C ARG A 436 5.91 -13.23 3.43
N THR A 437 5.97 -14.42 4.01
CA THR A 437 7.13 -15.31 3.95
C THR A 437 6.66 -16.72 3.60
N ARG A 438 7.56 -17.57 3.13
CA ARG A 438 7.22 -18.97 2.76
C ARG A 438 6.61 -19.78 3.92
N SER A 439 6.91 -19.44 5.16
CA SER A 439 6.30 -20.08 6.32
C SER A 439 4.82 -19.70 6.53
N MET A 440 4.36 -18.62 5.92
CA MET A 440 2.97 -18.14 5.98
C MET A 440 2.15 -18.58 4.76
N ALA A 441 2.35 -19.76 4.29
CA ALA A 441 2.03 -20.37 3.00
C ALA A 441 0.70 -20.04 2.31
N THR A 442 -0.24 -19.34 2.92
CA THR A 442 -1.49 -18.96 2.24
C THR A 442 -1.77 -17.48 2.43
N SER A 443 -1.96 -16.81 1.32
CA SER A 443 -2.28 -15.40 1.34
C SER A 443 -2.87 -14.98 0.00
N HIS A 444 -3.38 -13.78 -0.04
CA HIS A 444 -3.83 -13.17 -1.27
C HIS A 444 -2.61 -12.75 -2.13
N PRO A 445 -2.63 -12.95 -3.47
CA PRO A 445 -1.51 -12.61 -4.36
C PRO A 445 -1.18 -11.10 -4.40
N ARG A 446 -2.11 -10.22 -3.97
CA ARG A 446 -1.89 -8.77 -3.91
C ARG A 446 -0.65 -8.36 -3.10
N GLY A 447 -0.23 -9.20 -2.15
CA GLY A 447 0.96 -8.96 -1.34
C GLY A 447 2.28 -9.16 -2.06
N SER A 448 2.29 -9.82 -3.22
CA SER A 448 3.52 -10.13 -3.98
C SER A 448 3.48 -9.58 -5.41
N GLY A 449 2.30 -9.33 -5.99
CA GLY A 449 2.16 -8.99 -7.41
C GLY A 449 1.62 -7.60 -7.72
N ASN A 450 1.05 -6.87 -6.76
CA ASN A 450 0.20 -5.69 -7.00
C ASN A 450 0.83 -4.62 -7.91
N CYS A 451 2.08 -4.20 -7.64
CA CYS A 451 2.77 -3.18 -8.45
C CYS A 451 3.13 -3.71 -9.85
N ALA A 452 3.59 -4.95 -9.93
CA ALA A 452 3.90 -5.57 -11.21
C ALA A 452 2.65 -5.77 -12.08
N ARG A 453 1.51 -6.12 -11.45
CA ARG A 453 0.20 -6.23 -12.11
C ARG A 453 -0.27 -4.91 -12.70
N LEU A 454 -0.05 -3.77 -12.01
CA LEU A 454 -0.31 -2.45 -12.58
C LEU A 454 0.44 -2.28 -13.90
N LEU A 455 1.76 -2.50 -13.86
CA LEU A 455 2.66 -2.25 -14.98
C LEU A 455 2.45 -3.23 -16.15
N ALA A 456 2.19 -4.51 -15.86
CA ALA A 456 1.95 -5.53 -16.86
C ALA A 456 0.52 -5.45 -17.42
N LYS A 457 -0.47 -5.73 -16.58
CA LYS A 457 -1.87 -5.89 -17.02
C LYS A 457 -2.52 -4.56 -17.42
N TYR A 458 -2.42 -3.53 -16.56
CA TYR A 458 -3.19 -2.31 -16.77
C TYR A 458 -2.47 -1.23 -17.60
N VAL A 459 -1.14 -1.30 -17.69
CA VAL A 459 -0.37 -0.42 -18.59
C VAL A 459 -0.09 -1.12 -19.91
N ARG A 460 0.69 -2.22 -19.90
CA ARG A 460 1.19 -2.85 -21.13
C ARG A 460 0.11 -3.59 -21.93
N GLU A 461 -0.74 -4.38 -21.27
CA GLU A 461 -1.68 -5.28 -21.94
C GLU A 461 -3.01 -4.58 -22.23
N LYS A 462 -3.61 -3.91 -21.26
CA LYS A 462 -4.94 -3.29 -21.39
C LYS A 462 -4.91 -1.80 -21.75
N GLY A 463 -3.78 -1.09 -21.55
CA GLY A 463 -3.69 0.34 -21.84
C GLY A 463 -4.68 1.21 -21.04
N VAL A 464 -5.06 0.76 -19.82
CA VAL A 464 -5.97 1.53 -18.95
C VAL A 464 -5.32 2.83 -18.50
N LEU A 465 -4.00 2.79 -18.27
CA LEU A 465 -3.14 3.92 -17.96
C LEU A 465 -1.91 3.92 -18.86
N ASP A 466 -1.35 5.09 -19.12
CA ASP A 466 0.00 5.16 -19.64
C ASP A 466 1.05 4.94 -18.54
N LEU A 467 2.28 4.67 -18.94
CA LEU A 467 3.36 4.37 -18.00
C LEU A 467 3.70 5.54 -17.06
N PRO A 468 3.82 6.80 -17.51
CA PRO A 468 4.05 7.94 -16.62
C PRO A 468 2.97 8.10 -15.55
N GLU A 469 1.69 7.97 -15.92
CA GLU A 469 0.58 8.06 -14.96
C GLU A 469 0.59 6.90 -13.96
N ALA A 470 0.86 5.68 -14.40
CA ALA A 470 1.00 4.54 -13.50
C ALA A 470 2.14 4.75 -12.48
N LEU A 471 3.28 5.27 -12.94
CA LEU A 471 4.41 5.59 -12.07
C LEU A 471 4.07 6.74 -11.11
N ARG A 472 3.33 7.76 -11.53
CA ARG A 472 2.85 8.84 -10.67
C ARG A 472 2.03 8.27 -9.50
N ARG A 473 1.15 7.30 -9.76
CA ARG A 473 0.29 6.66 -8.75
C ARG A 473 1.04 5.76 -7.77
N LEU A 474 2.20 5.29 -8.16
CA LEU A 474 3.08 4.50 -7.31
C LEU A 474 4.11 5.35 -6.55
N THR A 475 4.30 6.64 -6.90
CA THR A 475 5.44 7.44 -6.41
C THR A 475 5.05 8.82 -5.90
N SER A 476 4.90 9.82 -6.77
CA SER A 476 4.68 11.20 -6.37
C SER A 476 3.28 11.45 -5.83
N LEU A 477 2.24 10.84 -6.37
CA LEU A 477 0.88 11.01 -5.86
C LEU A 477 0.74 10.57 -4.40
N PRO A 478 1.17 9.35 -3.98
CA PRO A 478 1.14 8.97 -2.57
C PRO A 478 2.06 9.84 -1.70
N ALA A 479 3.26 10.22 -2.19
CA ALA A 479 4.14 11.11 -1.44
C ALA A 479 3.48 12.46 -1.14
N ASP A 480 2.81 13.07 -2.12
CA ASP A 480 2.10 14.35 -1.96
C ASP A 480 0.85 14.19 -1.07
N THR A 481 0.06 13.14 -1.28
CA THR A 481 -1.17 12.88 -0.53
C THR A 481 -0.89 12.71 0.96
N PHE A 482 0.09 11.91 1.31
CA PHE A 482 0.48 11.65 2.71
C PHE A 482 1.52 12.65 3.25
N ARG A 483 2.00 13.59 2.40
CA ARG A 483 3.05 14.57 2.75
C ARG A 483 4.34 13.91 3.23
N ILE A 484 4.78 12.89 2.49
CA ILE A 484 6.06 12.22 2.70
C ILE A 484 7.14 13.06 2.01
N HIS A 485 7.72 14.00 2.73
CA HIS A 485 8.70 14.92 2.18
C HIS A 485 9.99 14.23 1.75
N GLY A 486 10.55 14.68 0.61
CA GLY A 486 11.85 14.22 0.09
C GLY A 486 11.85 12.80 -0.45
N ARG A 487 10.68 12.23 -0.80
CA ARG A 487 10.53 10.93 -1.45
C ARG A 487 9.53 11.00 -2.60
N GLY A 488 9.40 9.93 -3.37
CA GLY A 488 8.50 9.85 -4.52
C GLY A 488 8.96 10.61 -5.76
N ARG A 489 10.17 11.22 -5.72
CA ARG A 489 10.77 11.94 -6.85
C ARG A 489 12.28 11.73 -6.91
N LEU A 490 12.86 11.75 -8.12
CA LEU A 490 14.31 11.70 -8.33
C LEU A 490 14.85 13.15 -8.53
N ARG A 491 14.86 13.91 -7.44
CA ARG A 491 15.37 15.29 -7.41
C ARG A 491 16.58 15.42 -6.48
N PRO A 492 17.54 16.32 -6.79
CA PRO A 492 18.65 16.58 -5.87
C PRO A 492 18.18 16.88 -4.45
N GLY A 493 18.80 16.19 -3.47
CA GLY A 493 18.45 16.28 -2.06
C GLY A 493 17.33 15.32 -1.59
N TYR A 494 16.63 14.64 -2.49
CA TYR A 494 15.66 13.60 -2.14
C TYR A 494 16.36 12.28 -1.80
N ALA A 495 15.73 11.47 -0.98
CA ALA A 495 16.23 10.13 -0.69
C ALA A 495 16.36 9.32 -1.98
N ALA A 496 17.45 8.60 -2.12
CA ALA A 496 17.69 7.75 -3.28
C ALA A 496 16.96 6.41 -3.12
N ASP A 497 15.63 6.48 -3.10
CA ASP A 497 14.73 5.35 -3.25
C ASP A 497 14.46 5.18 -4.74
N ILE A 498 14.93 4.09 -5.34
CA ILE A 498 14.96 3.94 -6.79
C ILE A 498 14.56 2.51 -7.16
N VAL A 499 13.72 2.39 -8.19
CA VAL A 499 13.39 1.11 -8.83
C VAL A 499 13.86 1.12 -10.27
N ILE A 500 14.48 0.01 -10.68
CA ILE A 500 14.87 -0.23 -12.09
C ILE A 500 14.17 -1.50 -12.55
N PHE A 501 13.34 -1.37 -13.58
CA PHE A 501 12.59 -2.49 -14.13
C PHE A 501 12.55 -2.48 -15.66
N ASP A 502 12.34 -3.65 -16.25
CA ASP A 502 12.14 -3.84 -17.68
C ASP A 502 10.63 -3.72 -17.99
N PRO A 503 10.16 -2.67 -18.69
CA PRO A 503 8.74 -2.48 -18.96
C PRO A 503 8.15 -3.54 -19.89
N ALA A 504 8.98 -4.22 -20.69
CA ALA A 504 8.55 -5.28 -21.57
C ALA A 504 8.44 -6.64 -20.85
N ARG A 505 9.17 -6.82 -19.74
CA ARG A 505 9.29 -8.09 -19.00
C ARG A 505 8.69 -8.06 -17.60
N VAL A 506 8.30 -6.87 -17.10
CA VAL A 506 7.63 -6.81 -15.79
C VAL A 506 6.35 -7.64 -15.84
N GLU A 507 6.20 -8.55 -14.88
CA GLU A 507 5.12 -9.52 -14.85
C GLU A 507 4.74 -9.86 -13.42
N ASP A 508 3.42 -9.94 -13.18
CA ASP A 508 2.84 -10.50 -11.98
C ASP A 508 2.78 -12.02 -12.10
N ARG A 509 3.49 -12.72 -11.24
CA ARG A 509 3.51 -14.19 -11.17
C ARG A 509 2.67 -14.75 -10.03
N ALA A 510 2.22 -13.88 -9.12
CA ALA A 510 1.45 -14.30 -7.98
C ALA A 510 0.02 -14.66 -8.40
N THR A 511 -0.43 -15.87 -8.04
CA THR A 511 -1.79 -16.35 -8.23
C THR A 511 -2.42 -16.69 -6.88
N TYR A 512 -3.71 -17.05 -6.84
CA TYR A 512 -4.33 -17.50 -5.59
C TYR A 512 -3.79 -18.86 -5.12
N GLU A 513 -3.30 -19.68 -6.04
CA GLU A 513 -2.65 -20.99 -5.78
C GLU A 513 -1.18 -20.82 -5.38
N ALA A 514 -0.49 -19.84 -5.98
CA ALA A 514 0.92 -19.52 -5.72
C ALA A 514 1.10 -18.04 -5.33
N PRO A 515 0.53 -17.59 -4.20
CA PRO A 515 0.43 -16.16 -3.85
C PRO A 515 1.76 -15.51 -3.44
N LEU A 516 2.80 -16.29 -3.22
CA LEU A 516 4.11 -15.82 -2.77
C LEU A 516 5.15 -15.72 -3.87
N GLU A 517 4.76 -16.05 -5.12
CA GLU A 517 5.68 -15.94 -6.25
C GLU A 517 6.10 -14.47 -6.45
N PRO A 518 7.41 -14.18 -6.44
CA PRO A 518 7.88 -12.82 -6.67
C PRO A 518 7.66 -12.42 -8.13
N PRO A 519 7.44 -11.12 -8.40
CA PRO A 519 7.25 -10.65 -9.76
C PRO A 519 8.55 -10.79 -10.58
N ALA A 520 8.41 -10.86 -11.89
CA ALA A 520 9.54 -10.77 -12.82
C ALA A 520 9.77 -9.32 -13.29
N GLY A 521 10.93 -9.08 -13.90
CA GLY A 521 11.24 -7.84 -14.60
C GLY A 521 11.73 -6.68 -13.72
N ILE A 522 11.63 -6.75 -12.39
CA ILE A 522 12.23 -5.78 -11.46
C ILE A 522 13.67 -6.20 -11.20
N SER A 523 14.63 -5.39 -11.68
CA SER A 523 16.04 -5.77 -11.65
C SER A 523 16.80 -5.21 -10.45
N HIS A 524 16.54 -3.97 -10.05
CA HIS A 524 17.22 -3.34 -8.89
C HIS A 524 16.23 -2.51 -8.09
N VAL A 525 16.39 -2.54 -6.78
CA VAL A 525 15.69 -1.66 -5.85
C VAL A 525 16.72 -1.08 -4.88
N LEU A 526 16.81 0.24 -4.85
CA LEU A 526 17.63 0.96 -3.90
C LEU A 526 16.72 1.63 -2.86
N VAL A 527 17.06 1.49 -1.60
CA VAL A 527 16.40 2.15 -0.47
C VAL A 527 17.44 3.03 0.23
N ASN A 528 17.16 4.32 0.34
CA ASN A 528 18.12 5.30 0.90
C ASN A 528 19.53 5.18 0.27
N GLY A 529 19.59 4.89 -1.05
CA GLY A 529 20.83 4.78 -1.82
C GLY A 529 21.57 3.46 -1.70
N VAL A 530 21.09 2.52 -0.91
CA VAL A 530 21.64 1.17 -0.76
C VAL A 530 20.82 0.18 -1.57
N SER A 531 21.48 -0.64 -2.39
CA SER A 531 20.82 -1.72 -3.12
C SER A 531 20.29 -2.78 -2.15
N VAL A 532 18.99 -3.03 -2.18
CA VAL A 532 18.30 -4.09 -1.43
C VAL A 532 17.92 -5.24 -2.36
N VAL A 533 17.69 -4.94 -3.63
CA VAL A 533 17.48 -5.94 -4.68
C VAL A 533 18.48 -5.68 -5.80
N GLU A 534 19.20 -6.74 -6.22
CA GLU A 534 20.14 -6.72 -7.33
C GLU A 534 19.87 -7.88 -8.27
N HIS A 535 19.75 -7.57 -9.57
CA HIS A 535 19.43 -8.58 -10.59
C HIS A 535 18.21 -9.46 -10.23
N GLY A 536 17.22 -8.86 -9.55
CA GLY A 536 16.02 -9.55 -9.08
C GLY A 536 16.21 -10.40 -7.81
N ARG A 537 17.38 -10.34 -7.16
CA ARG A 537 17.69 -11.09 -5.93
C ARG A 537 17.71 -10.17 -4.73
N LEU A 538 17.15 -10.62 -3.63
CA LEU A 538 17.10 -9.89 -2.37
C LEU A 538 18.42 -10.05 -1.60
N ASP A 539 18.98 -8.92 -1.18
CA ASP A 539 20.17 -8.86 -0.32
C ASP A 539 19.78 -8.72 1.17
N SER A 540 20.66 -9.19 2.07
CA SER A 540 20.46 -9.13 3.52
C SER A 540 20.94 -7.79 4.11
N VAL A 541 20.45 -6.66 3.56
CA VAL A 541 20.74 -5.30 4.02
C VAL A 541 19.45 -4.59 4.42
N PHE A 542 19.51 -3.70 5.42
CA PHE A 542 18.33 -3.10 6.05
C PHE A 542 18.44 -1.58 6.15
N PRO A 543 18.53 -0.84 5.01
CA PRO A 543 18.71 0.60 4.99
C PRO A 543 17.43 1.38 5.25
N GLY A 544 16.27 0.72 5.28
CA GLY A 544 14.96 1.32 5.50
C GLY A 544 14.85 1.97 6.88
N LYS A 545 14.14 3.09 6.95
CA LYS A 545 14.03 3.95 8.14
C LYS A 545 12.57 4.21 8.47
N PRO A 546 12.23 4.49 9.76
CA PRO A 546 10.94 5.05 10.11
C PRO A 546 10.84 6.46 9.53
N LEU A 547 9.67 6.78 8.99
CA LEU A 547 9.32 8.12 8.56
C LEU A 547 8.41 8.75 9.61
N ARG A 548 8.62 10.05 9.87
CA ARG A 548 7.83 10.80 10.85
C ARG A 548 7.19 12.01 10.18
N ALA A 549 5.91 12.16 10.34
CA ALA A 549 5.18 13.31 9.82
C ALA A 549 5.62 14.60 10.53
N GLY A 550 5.76 15.69 9.78
CA GLY A 550 6.17 17.01 10.32
C GLY A 550 7.68 17.21 10.50
N ASN A 551 8.48 16.17 10.37
CA ASN A 551 9.93 16.32 10.48
C ASN A 551 10.55 16.62 9.10
N GLN A 552 10.53 17.90 8.70
CA GLN A 552 11.14 18.37 7.44
C GLN A 552 12.68 18.22 7.43
N ASN A 553 13.31 17.98 8.59
CA ASN A 553 14.76 17.93 8.73
C ASN A 553 15.40 16.54 8.54
N GLN A 554 14.64 15.50 8.23
CA GLN A 554 15.21 14.16 8.00
C GLN A 554 15.96 14.05 6.66
N ILE A 555 15.85 15.05 5.79
CA ILE A 555 16.58 15.10 4.52
C ILE A 555 17.31 16.45 4.47
N GLY A 556 18.63 16.40 4.72
CA GLY A 556 19.54 17.48 4.35
C GLY A 556 19.69 18.66 5.28
N SER A 557 19.88 18.46 6.59
CA SER A 557 20.46 19.51 7.46
C SER A 557 21.98 19.71 7.29
N ARG A 558 22.62 19.06 6.31
CA ARG A 558 23.93 19.48 5.84
C ARG A 558 23.74 20.40 4.63
N ARG A 559 23.68 21.71 4.88
CA ARG A 559 23.77 22.74 3.83
C ARG A 559 24.90 22.36 2.86
N ILE A 560 24.54 22.17 1.58
CA ILE A 560 25.53 22.17 0.50
C ILE A 560 26.15 23.58 0.56
N PRO A 561 27.48 23.75 0.71
CA PRO A 561 28.08 25.07 0.64
C PRO A 561 27.68 25.68 -0.71
N SER A 562 26.97 26.80 -0.68
CA SER A 562 26.69 27.58 -1.90
C SER A 562 28.03 27.91 -2.54
N ALA A 563 28.21 27.56 -3.80
CA ALA A 563 29.32 28.05 -4.60
C ALA A 563 29.29 29.59 -4.51
N ARG A 564 30.35 30.18 -3.92
CA ARG A 564 30.53 31.62 -3.88
C ARG A 564 30.52 32.10 -5.33
N ARG A 565 29.52 32.91 -5.69
CA ARG A 565 29.61 33.76 -6.85
C ARG A 565 30.69 34.79 -6.51
N THR A 566 31.84 34.69 -7.15
CA THR A 566 32.81 35.79 -7.20
C THR A 566 32.18 36.86 -8.08
N SER A 567 31.68 37.91 -7.46
CA SER A 567 31.37 39.15 -8.16
C SER A 567 32.72 39.82 -8.45
N THR A 568 33.12 39.84 -9.71
CA THR A 568 34.10 40.81 -10.18
C THR A 568 33.40 42.14 -10.30
N ALA A 569 33.64 43.01 -9.33
CA ALA A 569 33.37 44.44 -9.50
C ALA A 569 34.45 44.98 -10.47
N SER A 570 33.99 45.58 -11.54
CA SER A 570 34.81 46.46 -12.42
C SER A 570 34.67 47.87 -11.89
N ASP A 571 35.78 48.46 -11.52
CA ASP A 571 36.02 49.90 -11.68
C ASP A 571 36.67 50.16 -13.05
#